data_2595d8c358efadfe9794cabdf6afa1ba
#
_entry.id   2595d8c358efadfe9794cabdf6afa1ba
#
_cell.length_a   1.000
_cell.length_b   1.000
_cell.length_c   1.000
_cell.angle_alpha   90.00
_cell.angle_beta   90.00
_cell.angle_gamma   90.00
#
_symmetry.space_group_name_H-M   'P 1'
#
loop_
_entity.id
_entity.type
_entity.pdbx_description
1 polymer ?
#
loop_
_entity_poly.entity_id
_entity_poly.type
_entity_poly.pdbx_seq_one_letter_code
_entity_poly.pdbx_strand_id
1 'polypeptide(L)'
;FSYLKKANSSFIWAAGKNFDCIPTMNWTCVNSPHGFLPSNLMNFSLNLWNFYLTTPLSKIIKRFFRNIDSQDTIGPFLEYIDKNGLPKTPFFAFIHHAYPHQPYLVTNECEPTNYFNQKFEGYKASYQCTLKKVKMFMEKINNIDPEAVVVFQADHGWNSLGLELTEKEKYQLRGKIFNAIKAPEICFEKYGLPKTTVNTMRFVLNCAYGFKLPYRKNIHYDHNDLGIVVERKLYE
;
A
#
# COMPACT_ATOMS: atom_id res chain seq x y z
N PHE A 1 2.16 -16.32 -8.44
CA PHE A 1 1.12 -16.36 -9.47
C PHE A 1 0.73 -17.79 -9.87
N SER A 2 1.65 -18.77 -9.86
CA SER A 2 1.33 -20.17 -10.19
C SER A 2 0.20 -20.78 -9.34
N TYR A 3 0.13 -20.44 -8.06
CA TYR A 3 -0.93 -20.92 -7.16
C TYR A 3 -2.29 -20.29 -7.50
N LEU A 4 -2.35 -18.98 -7.77
CA LEU A 4 -3.60 -18.31 -8.16
C LEU A 4 -4.13 -18.83 -9.49
N LYS A 5 -3.25 -19.12 -10.45
CA LYS A 5 -3.62 -19.77 -11.71
C LYS A 5 -4.21 -21.16 -11.48
N LYS A 6 -3.62 -21.97 -10.57
CA LYS A 6 -4.15 -23.29 -10.19
C LYS A 6 -5.52 -23.19 -9.55
N ALA A 7 -5.81 -22.12 -8.82
CA ALA A 7 -7.09 -21.87 -8.16
C ALA A 7 -8.15 -21.28 -9.11
N ASN A 8 -7.85 -21.12 -10.41
CA ASN A 8 -8.72 -20.45 -11.40
C ASN A 8 -9.25 -19.10 -10.92
N SER A 9 -8.40 -18.33 -10.26
CA SER A 9 -8.77 -17.05 -9.67
C SER A 9 -8.60 -15.91 -10.65
N SER A 10 -9.53 -14.97 -10.65
CA SER A 10 -9.39 -13.66 -11.27
C SER A 10 -8.35 -12.85 -10.51
N PHE A 11 -7.67 -11.93 -11.19
CA PHE A 11 -6.69 -11.07 -10.57
C PHE A 11 -7.04 -9.59 -10.83
N ILE A 12 -7.08 -8.80 -9.76
CA ILE A 12 -7.25 -7.35 -9.84
C ILE A 12 -5.94 -6.69 -9.42
N TRP A 13 -5.40 -5.84 -10.30
CA TRP A 13 -4.21 -5.07 -10.04
C TRP A 13 -4.57 -3.59 -9.94
N ALA A 14 -4.43 -3.02 -8.77
CA ALA A 14 -4.59 -1.60 -8.53
C ALA A 14 -3.26 -1.02 -8.06
N ALA A 15 -2.62 -0.22 -8.88
CA ALA A 15 -1.35 0.37 -8.55
C ALA A 15 -1.21 1.78 -9.14
N GLY A 16 -0.36 2.59 -8.49
CA GLY A 16 0.02 3.89 -9.01
C GLY A 16 0.97 3.80 -10.22
N LYS A 17 1.36 4.94 -10.71
CA LYS A 17 2.05 5.19 -11.98
C LYS A 17 3.31 4.35 -12.28
N ASN A 18 4.03 3.90 -11.26
CA ASN A 18 5.32 3.20 -11.44
C ASN A 18 5.21 1.68 -11.51
N PHE A 19 3.99 1.16 -11.48
CA PHE A 19 3.74 -0.27 -11.51
C PHE A 19 2.77 -0.59 -12.63
N ASP A 20 3.31 -0.83 -13.81
CA ASP A 20 2.51 -1.15 -14.99
C ASP A 20 1.72 -2.43 -14.74
N CYS A 21 0.40 -2.31 -14.88
CA CYS A 21 -0.43 -3.47 -14.99
C CYS A 21 -0.27 -4.02 -16.42
N ILE A 22 0.27 -5.23 -16.51
CA ILE A 22 0.34 -5.94 -17.78
C ILE A 22 -0.96 -6.74 -17.92
N PRO A 23 -1.89 -6.35 -18.80
CA PRO A 23 -3.14 -7.09 -19.01
C PRO A 23 -2.83 -8.41 -19.73
N THR A 24 -2.43 -9.42 -18.94
CA THR A 24 -2.28 -10.78 -19.42
C THR A 24 -3.31 -11.66 -18.74
N MET A 25 -4.10 -12.38 -19.54
CA MET A 25 -4.99 -13.45 -19.08
C MET A 25 -5.75 -13.16 -17.77
N ASN A 26 -6.98 -12.76 -17.82
CA ASN A 26 -7.89 -12.58 -16.66
C ASN A 26 -7.47 -11.56 -15.60
N TRP A 27 -6.58 -10.64 -15.94
CA TRP A 27 -6.22 -9.54 -15.07
C TRP A 27 -7.07 -8.32 -15.34
N THR A 28 -7.64 -7.75 -14.31
CA THR A 28 -8.31 -6.46 -14.35
C THR A 28 -7.37 -5.40 -13.82
N CYS A 29 -7.06 -4.41 -14.65
CA CYS A 29 -6.24 -3.28 -14.25
C CYS A 29 -7.13 -2.15 -13.76
N VAL A 30 -7.02 -1.80 -12.50
CA VAL A 30 -7.61 -0.60 -11.93
C VAL A 30 -6.51 0.45 -11.88
N ASN A 31 -6.42 1.26 -12.90
CA ASN A 31 -5.42 2.32 -12.96
C ASN A 31 -5.90 3.50 -12.13
N SER A 32 -5.02 4.06 -11.31
CA SER A 32 -5.18 5.45 -10.89
C SER A 32 -5.27 6.29 -12.19
N PRO A 33 -6.31 7.11 -12.36
CA PRO A 33 -6.65 7.72 -13.66
C PRO A 33 -5.58 8.64 -14.25
N HIS A 34 -4.44 8.82 -13.61
CA HIS A 34 -3.42 9.78 -14.03
C HIS A 34 -2.01 9.21 -14.01
N GLY A 35 -1.68 8.56 -15.10
CA GLY A 35 -0.35 8.09 -15.40
C GLY A 35 0.32 8.81 -16.55
N PHE A 36 0.51 10.14 -16.58
CA PHE A 36 1.40 10.73 -17.57
C PHE A 36 1.95 12.10 -17.14
N LEU A 37 2.90 12.10 -16.21
CA LEU A 37 3.92 13.16 -16.20
C LEU A 37 5.28 12.48 -16.13
N PRO A 38 6.16 12.65 -17.14
CA PRO A 38 7.54 12.17 -17.09
C PRO A 38 8.24 12.68 -15.82
N SER A 39 9.16 11.89 -15.27
CA SER A 39 9.90 12.23 -14.03
C SER A 39 10.54 13.64 -14.06
N ASN A 40 10.93 14.11 -15.25
CA ASN A 40 11.49 15.45 -15.46
C ASN A 40 10.46 16.57 -15.32
N LEU A 41 9.18 16.28 -15.56
CA LEU A 41 8.07 17.20 -15.32
C LEU A 41 7.54 17.14 -13.89
N MET A 42 7.93 16.14 -13.10
CA MET A 42 7.49 16.00 -11.72
C MET A 42 8.00 17.15 -10.85
N ASN A 43 9.28 17.53 -10.97
CA ASN A 43 9.83 18.70 -10.28
C ASN A 43 9.22 20.02 -10.78
N PHE A 44 8.96 20.14 -12.07
CA PHE A 44 8.28 21.28 -12.66
C PHE A 44 6.81 21.34 -12.22
N SER A 45 6.12 20.21 -12.21
CA SER A 45 4.72 20.11 -11.74
C SER A 45 4.58 20.38 -10.25
N LEU A 46 5.58 20.04 -9.42
CA LEU A 46 5.59 20.30 -7.99
C LEU A 46 5.76 21.81 -7.71
N ASN A 47 6.59 22.52 -8.48
CA ASN A 47 6.73 23.98 -8.39
C ASN A 47 5.45 24.68 -8.88
N LEU A 48 4.84 24.21 -9.96
CA LEU A 48 3.54 24.66 -10.42
C LEU A 48 2.44 24.39 -9.39
N TRP A 49 2.45 23.22 -8.77
CA TRP A 49 1.54 22.83 -7.71
C TRP A 49 1.63 23.77 -6.51
N ASN A 50 2.84 24.13 -6.08
CA ASN A 50 3.06 25.14 -5.04
C ASN A 50 2.50 26.50 -5.43
N PHE A 51 2.76 26.91 -6.65
CA PHE A 51 2.24 28.18 -7.18
C PHE A 51 0.70 28.17 -7.19
N TYR A 52 0.07 27.09 -7.63
CA TYR A 52 -1.38 26.98 -7.66
C TYR A 52 -2.02 26.93 -6.27
N LEU A 53 -1.43 26.21 -5.31
CA LEU A 53 -1.97 26.14 -3.95
C LEU A 53 -1.94 27.49 -3.22
N THR A 54 -1.05 28.40 -3.61
CA THR A 54 -0.92 29.74 -3.01
C THR A 54 -1.79 30.80 -3.69
N THR A 55 -2.46 30.46 -4.80
CA THR A 55 -3.32 31.42 -5.52
C THR A 55 -4.79 31.34 -5.09
N PRO A 56 -5.60 32.44 -5.25
CA PRO A 56 -7.05 32.42 -4.99
C PRO A 56 -7.82 31.41 -5.86
N LEU A 57 -7.26 31.04 -7.02
CA LEU A 57 -7.77 30.01 -7.92
C LEU A 57 -7.64 28.58 -7.37
N SER A 58 -6.95 28.40 -6.23
CA SER A 58 -6.71 27.10 -5.62
C SER A 58 -7.99 26.28 -5.40
N LYS A 59 -9.12 26.91 -5.07
CA LYS A 59 -10.40 26.21 -4.85
C LYS A 59 -10.96 25.58 -6.13
N ILE A 60 -10.83 26.25 -7.26
CA ILE A 60 -11.28 25.75 -8.57
C ILE A 60 -10.32 24.67 -9.07
N ILE A 61 -9.04 24.95 -8.93
CA ILE A 61 -7.95 24.08 -9.37
C ILE A 61 -7.90 22.80 -8.53
N LYS A 62 -8.11 22.86 -7.21
CA LYS A 62 -8.23 21.69 -6.34
C LYS A 62 -9.30 20.71 -6.81
N ARG A 63 -10.40 21.20 -7.39
CA ARG A 63 -11.45 20.34 -7.96
C ARG A 63 -10.99 19.62 -9.25
N PHE A 64 -10.18 20.30 -10.07
CA PHE A 64 -9.59 19.72 -11.29
C PHE A 64 -8.45 18.75 -10.97
N PHE A 65 -7.65 19.05 -9.95
CA PHE A 65 -6.46 18.28 -9.55
C PHE A 65 -6.73 17.23 -8.49
N ARG A 66 -7.94 17.11 -7.96
CA ARG A 66 -8.37 15.99 -7.10
C ARG A 66 -8.03 14.63 -7.72
N ASN A 67 -7.90 14.61 -9.02
CA ASN A 67 -7.61 13.42 -9.80
C ASN A 67 -6.11 13.21 -10.13
N ILE A 68 -5.20 14.08 -9.67
CA ILE A 68 -3.75 13.93 -9.97
C ILE A 68 -3.00 13.14 -8.90
N ASP A 69 -3.69 12.72 -7.85
CA ASP A 69 -3.08 11.95 -6.78
C ASP A 69 -2.82 10.50 -7.22
N SER A 70 -1.69 10.31 -7.94
CA SER A 70 -1.22 9.00 -8.38
C SER A 70 -0.75 8.10 -7.23
N GLN A 71 -0.72 8.60 -5.99
CA GLN A 71 -0.34 7.86 -4.80
C GLN A 71 -1.55 7.17 -4.15
N ASP A 72 -2.76 7.71 -4.36
CA ASP A 72 -3.99 7.06 -3.90
C ASP A 72 -4.45 5.99 -4.88
N THR A 73 -4.47 4.77 -4.44
CA THR A 73 -5.00 3.63 -5.19
C THR A 73 -6.20 2.99 -4.51
N ILE A 74 -6.41 3.28 -3.23
CA ILE A 74 -7.57 2.77 -2.48
C ILE A 74 -8.86 3.41 -2.99
N GLY A 75 -8.90 4.73 -3.16
CA GLY A 75 -10.08 5.43 -3.69
C GLY A 75 -10.52 4.89 -5.06
N PRO A 76 -9.67 4.91 -6.08
CA PRO A 76 -9.96 4.33 -7.40
C PRO A 76 -10.40 2.86 -7.37
N PHE A 77 -9.81 2.06 -6.48
CA PHE A 77 -10.22 0.66 -6.31
C PHE A 77 -11.65 0.55 -5.75
N LEU A 78 -11.99 1.36 -4.76
CA LEU A 78 -13.35 1.38 -4.20
C LEU A 78 -14.37 1.87 -5.22
N GLU A 79 -14.07 2.91 -6.00
CA GLU A 79 -14.91 3.38 -7.10
C GLU A 79 -15.11 2.28 -8.17
N TYR A 80 -14.03 1.54 -8.48
CA TYR A 80 -14.13 0.40 -9.40
C TYR A 80 -15.13 -0.66 -8.88
N ILE A 81 -15.04 -1.02 -7.60
CA ILE A 81 -15.95 -2.00 -6.98
C ILE A 81 -17.39 -1.46 -6.95
N ASP A 82 -17.60 -0.19 -6.64
CA ASP A 82 -18.93 0.42 -6.64
C ASP A 82 -19.59 0.36 -8.00
N LYS A 83 -18.81 0.56 -9.06
CA LYS A 83 -19.28 0.56 -10.43
C LYS A 83 -19.50 -0.85 -11.00
N ASN A 84 -18.63 -1.79 -10.69
CA ASN A 84 -18.57 -3.10 -11.36
C ASN A 84 -18.96 -4.27 -10.45
N GLY A 85 -19.01 -4.06 -9.14
CA GLY A 85 -19.13 -5.12 -8.14
C GLY A 85 -17.83 -5.92 -7.99
N LEU A 86 -17.85 -6.89 -7.07
CA LEU A 86 -16.78 -7.88 -6.92
C LEU A 86 -16.90 -8.95 -8.02
N PRO A 87 -15.78 -9.56 -8.45
CA PRO A 87 -15.81 -10.70 -9.35
C PRO A 87 -16.68 -11.83 -8.76
N LYS A 88 -17.46 -12.50 -9.62
CA LYS A 88 -18.30 -13.65 -9.22
C LYS A 88 -17.48 -14.93 -8.98
N THR A 89 -16.25 -14.98 -9.45
CA THR A 89 -15.30 -16.08 -9.25
C THR A 89 -14.36 -15.72 -8.12
N PRO A 90 -13.69 -16.69 -7.48
CA PRO A 90 -12.61 -16.40 -6.55
C PRO A 90 -11.61 -15.44 -7.18
N PHE A 91 -11.18 -14.43 -6.42
CA PHE A 91 -10.26 -13.41 -6.94
C PHE A 91 -9.18 -13.07 -5.93
N PHE A 92 -8.08 -12.55 -6.43
CA PHE A 92 -7.02 -11.94 -5.65
C PHE A 92 -6.86 -10.49 -6.12
N ALA A 93 -6.99 -9.55 -5.18
CA ALA A 93 -6.72 -8.13 -5.46
C ALA A 93 -5.38 -7.73 -4.84
N PHE A 94 -4.50 -7.14 -5.65
CA PHE A 94 -3.29 -6.49 -5.18
C PHE A 94 -3.44 -4.98 -5.34
N ILE A 95 -3.34 -4.25 -4.24
CA ILE A 95 -3.51 -2.80 -4.20
C ILE A 95 -2.21 -2.20 -3.68
N HIS A 96 -1.45 -1.54 -4.56
CA HIS A 96 -0.23 -0.83 -4.18
C HIS A 96 -0.56 0.63 -3.88
N HIS A 97 -0.68 0.96 -2.60
CA HIS A 97 -0.97 2.30 -2.11
C HIS A 97 0.32 2.99 -1.68
N ALA A 98 0.67 4.10 -2.31
CA ALA A 98 1.98 4.70 -2.11
C ALA A 98 2.08 5.60 -0.86
N TYR A 99 0.96 6.05 -0.27
CA TYR A 99 1.04 6.75 1.01
C TYR A 99 1.51 5.81 2.15
N PRO A 100 2.32 6.31 3.07
CA PRO A 100 2.86 7.67 3.27
C PRO A 100 4.24 7.92 2.64
N HIS A 101 4.48 7.50 1.40
CA HIS A 101 5.72 7.76 0.67
C HIS A 101 5.81 9.24 0.24
N GLN A 102 7.04 9.75 0.13
CA GLN A 102 7.29 11.07 -0.47
C GLN A 102 6.88 11.13 -1.95
N PRO A 103 6.45 12.31 -2.46
CA PRO A 103 6.24 13.57 -1.77
C PRO A 103 4.97 13.58 -0.92
N TYR A 104 5.00 14.28 0.22
CA TYR A 104 3.85 14.37 1.13
C TYR A 104 2.87 15.43 0.63
N LEU A 105 1.83 15.01 -0.06
CA LEU A 105 0.91 15.88 -0.79
C LEU A 105 -0.46 16.02 -0.13
N VAL A 106 -0.68 15.39 1.03
CA VAL A 106 -1.97 15.39 1.70
C VAL A 106 -1.86 15.76 3.18
N THR A 107 -2.91 16.38 3.69
CA THR A 107 -3.12 16.58 5.13
C THR A 107 -3.59 15.28 5.80
N ASN A 108 -3.72 15.29 7.13
CA ASN A 108 -4.34 14.21 7.90
C ASN A 108 -5.82 13.99 7.54
N GLU A 109 -6.49 14.97 6.94
CA GLU A 109 -7.86 14.86 6.40
C GLU A 109 -7.91 14.41 4.94
N CYS A 110 -6.77 14.00 4.37
CA CYS A 110 -6.60 13.61 2.98
C CYS A 110 -6.85 14.76 1.98
N GLU A 111 -6.78 16.00 2.42
CA GLU A 111 -6.87 17.16 1.54
C GLU A 111 -5.50 17.50 0.95
N PRO A 112 -5.44 17.93 -0.31
CA PRO A 112 -4.18 18.32 -0.93
C PRO A 112 -3.44 19.42 -0.15
N THR A 113 -2.13 19.25 0.01
CA THR A 113 -1.27 20.19 0.72
C THR A 113 0.16 20.20 0.18
N ASN A 114 0.98 21.05 0.76
CA ASN A 114 2.38 21.20 0.44
C ASN A 114 3.24 21.07 1.71
N TYR A 115 3.66 19.84 2.03
CA TYR A 115 4.57 19.54 3.14
C TYR A 115 6.01 19.30 2.68
N PHE A 116 6.43 19.84 1.55
CA PHE A 116 7.73 19.53 0.95
C PHE A 116 8.92 19.67 1.90
N ASN A 117 8.90 20.71 2.74
CA ASN A 117 9.98 21.00 3.68
C ASN A 117 9.73 20.44 5.08
N GLN A 118 8.58 19.84 5.34
CA GLN A 118 8.17 19.34 6.66
C GLN A 118 8.18 17.82 6.65
N LYS A 119 9.35 17.22 6.57
CA LYS A 119 9.52 15.78 6.37
C LYS A 119 8.75 14.91 7.37
N PHE A 120 8.87 15.21 8.65
CA PHE A 120 8.20 14.44 9.69
C PHE A 120 6.69 14.73 9.75
N GLU A 121 6.31 16.00 9.72
CA GLU A 121 4.90 16.40 9.75
C GLU A 121 4.16 15.94 8.50
N GLY A 122 4.79 16.04 7.33
CA GLY A 122 4.26 15.52 6.09
C GLY A 122 4.06 14.00 6.12
N TYR A 123 5.04 13.26 6.63
CA TYR A 123 4.92 11.81 6.82
C TYR A 123 3.75 11.48 7.77
N LYS A 124 3.69 12.13 8.94
CA LYS A 124 2.64 11.93 9.94
C LYS A 124 1.26 12.21 9.37
N ALA A 125 1.09 13.33 8.66
CA ALA A 125 -0.19 13.68 8.04
C ALA A 125 -0.60 12.66 6.98
N SER A 126 0.31 12.27 6.08
CA SER A 126 0.05 11.26 5.06
C SER A 126 -0.26 9.88 5.67
N TYR A 127 0.42 9.51 6.76
CA TYR A 127 0.14 8.28 7.50
C TYR A 127 -1.28 8.28 8.11
N GLN A 128 -1.69 9.40 8.73
CA GLN A 128 -3.04 9.54 9.29
C GLN A 128 -4.11 9.50 8.19
N CYS A 129 -3.86 10.11 7.03
CA CYS A 129 -4.72 9.98 5.85
C CYS A 129 -4.82 8.51 5.41
N THR A 130 -3.70 7.79 5.33
CA THR A 130 -3.70 6.36 4.99
C THR A 130 -4.58 5.55 5.93
N LEU A 131 -4.48 5.78 7.24
CA LEU A 131 -5.32 5.07 8.22
C LEU A 131 -6.82 5.33 8.00
N LYS A 132 -7.21 6.55 7.64
CA LYS A 132 -8.60 6.87 7.29
C LYS A 132 -9.06 6.11 6.04
N LYS A 133 -8.22 6.05 5.00
CA LYS A 133 -8.51 5.29 3.78
C LYS A 133 -8.60 3.79 4.04
N VAL A 134 -7.72 3.24 4.87
CA VAL A 134 -7.77 1.84 5.32
C VAL A 134 -9.08 1.56 6.05
N LYS A 135 -9.53 2.47 6.95
CA LYS A 135 -10.80 2.32 7.64
C LYS A 135 -11.99 2.30 6.67
N MET A 136 -12.05 3.27 5.75
CA MET A 136 -13.10 3.30 4.72
C MET A 136 -13.10 2.03 3.85
N PHE A 137 -11.91 1.56 3.46
CA PHE A 137 -11.77 0.31 2.73
C PHE A 137 -12.33 -0.88 3.51
N MET A 138 -11.97 -1.00 4.79
CA MET A 138 -12.43 -2.09 5.64
C MET A 138 -13.94 -2.08 5.87
N GLU A 139 -14.53 -0.90 6.11
CA GLU A 139 -15.98 -0.74 6.22
C GLU A 139 -16.69 -1.21 4.95
N LYS A 140 -16.17 -0.80 3.78
CA LYS A 140 -16.73 -1.23 2.50
C LYS A 140 -16.62 -2.73 2.28
N ILE A 141 -15.42 -3.30 2.47
CA ILE A 141 -15.20 -4.74 2.26
C ILE A 141 -16.01 -5.57 3.24
N ASN A 142 -16.10 -5.19 4.51
CA ASN A 142 -16.92 -5.90 5.50
C ASN A 142 -18.40 -5.94 5.12
N ASN A 143 -18.90 -4.89 4.47
CA ASN A 143 -20.30 -4.83 4.04
C ASN A 143 -20.60 -5.72 2.82
N ILE A 144 -19.63 -5.89 1.91
CA ILE A 144 -19.85 -6.61 0.65
C ILE A 144 -19.32 -8.04 0.66
N ASP A 145 -18.28 -8.31 1.46
CA ASP A 145 -17.67 -9.63 1.64
C ASP A 145 -17.07 -9.75 3.06
N PRO A 146 -17.89 -10.07 4.07
CA PRO A 146 -17.44 -10.21 5.45
C PRO A 146 -16.40 -11.33 5.65
N GLU A 147 -16.37 -12.34 4.75
CA GLU A 147 -15.42 -13.46 4.80
C GLU A 147 -14.10 -13.18 4.05
N ALA A 148 -13.96 -12.01 3.42
CA ALA A 148 -12.75 -11.65 2.71
C ALA A 148 -11.52 -11.73 3.62
N VAL A 149 -10.45 -12.33 3.10
CA VAL A 149 -9.12 -12.26 3.70
C VAL A 149 -8.43 -11.00 3.21
N VAL A 150 -8.15 -10.07 4.12
CA VAL A 150 -7.54 -8.78 3.81
C VAL A 150 -6.22 -8.64 4.55
N VAL A 151 -5.19 -8.21 3.83
CA VAL A 151 -3.87 -7.92 4.39
C VAL A 151 -3.46 -6.49 4.04
N PHE A 152 -3.13 -5.72 5.05
CA PHE A 152 -2.41 -4.47 4.90
C PHE A 152 -0.98 -4.70 5.36
N GLN A 153 -0.03 -4.50 4.46
CA GLN A 153 1.38 -4.74 4.75
C GLN A 153 2.24 -3.68 4.08
N ALA A 154 3.03 -2.97 4.87
CA ALA A 154 4.08 -2.10 4.36
C ALA A 154 5.32 -2.91 3.98
N ASP A 155 6.09 -2.40 3.03
CA ASP A 155 7.38 -2.96 2.61
C ASP A 155 8.49 -2.64 3.61
N HIS A 156 8.43 -1.45 4.23
CA HIS A 156 9.32 -1.01 5.31
C HIS A 156 8.62 0.01 6.21
N GLY A 157 9.23 0.28 7.37
CA GLY A 157 8.82 1.36 8.25
C GLY A 157 9.40 2.71 7.80
N TRP A 158 9.34 3.70 8.66
CA TRP A 158 9.80 5.05 8.34
C TRP A 158 11.33 5.14 8.13
N ASN A 159 11.74 5.85 7.08
CA ASN A 159 13.16 6.03 6.73
C ASN A 159 13.90 7.07 7.58
N SER A 160 13.30 7.59 8.65
CA SER A 160 13.90 8.54 9.61
C SER A 160 14.53 9.81 8.99
N LEU A 161 14.08 10.21 7.80
CA LEU A 161 14.61 11.39 7.12
C LEU A 161 14.42 12.66 7.96
N GLY A 162 15.53 13.29 8.33
CA GLY A 162 15.54 14.53 9.09
C GLY A 162 15.63 14.37 10.62
N LEU A 163 15.81 13.15 11.13
CA LEU A 163 16.18 12.92 12.53
C LEU A 163 17.65 12.48 12.63
N GLU A 164 18.32 12.99 13.65
CA GLU A 164 19.66 12.53 14.07
C GLU A 164 19.48 11.24 14.91
N LEU A 165 19.56 10.11 14.27
CA LEU A 165 19.42 8.80 14.88
C LEU A 165 20.68 7.96 14.63
N THR A 166 20.97 7.09 15.58
CA THR A 166 21.99 6.06 15.40
C THR A 166 21.56 5.07 14.30
N GLU A 167 22.51 4.38 13.68
CA GLU A 167 22.20 3.35 12.66
C GLU A 167 21.30 2.24 13.24
N LYS A 168 21.46 1.89 14.51
CA LYS A 168 20.59 0.92 15.19
C LYS A 168 19.14 1.40 15.25
N GLU A 169 18.91 2.66 15.62
CA GLU A 169 17.56 3.25 15.69
C GLU A 169 16.93 3.36 14.30
N LYS A 170 17.69 3.79 13.30
CA LYS A 170 17.24 3.82 11.90
C LYS A 170 16.80 2.44 11.42
N TYR A 171 17.61 1.43 11.70
CA TYR A 171 17.30 0.04 11.36
C TYR A 171 16.03 -0.44 12.05
N GLN A 172 15.88 -0.18 13.35
CA GLN A 172 14.69 -0.56 14.11
C GLN A 172 13.41 0.12 13.57
N LEU A 173 13.49 1.41 13.24
CA LEU A 173 12.36 2.14 12.68
C LEU A 173 11.98 1.62 11.29
N ARG A 174 12.96 1.30 10.46
CA ARG A 174 12.74 0.76 9.13
C ARG A 174 12.14 -0.66 9.17
N GLY A 175 12.52 -1.46 10.15
CA GLY A 175 12.01 -2.81 10.34
C GLY A 175 10.60 -2.88 10.97
N LYS A 176 10.12 -1.81 11.60
CA LYS A 176 8.77 -1.74 12.17
C LYS A 176 7.74 -1.41 11.10
N ILE A 177 7.29 -2.42 10.39
CA ILE A 177 6.29 -2.27 9.35
C ILE A 177 4.86 -2.25 9.93
N PHE A 178 3.96 -1.54 9.26
CA PHE A 178 2.54 -1.74 9.47
C PHE A 178 2.14 -3.08 8.86
N ASN A 179 1.55 -3.95 9.67
CA ASN A 179 1.03 -5.24 9.21
C ASN A 179 -0.26 -5.55 9.96
N ALA A 180 -1.36 -5.66 9.24
CA ALA A 180 -2.67 -6.00 9.78
C ALA A 180 -3.36 -7.03 8.88
N ILE A 181 -3.99 -8.02 9.49
CA ILE A 181 -4.65 -9.11 8.78
C ILE A 181 -6.07 -9.26 9.33
N LYS A 182 -7.04 -9.23 8.41
CA LYS A 182 -8.40 -9.70 8.66
C LYS A 182 -8.59 -11.03 7.95
N ALA A 183 -9.13 -12.00 8.64
CA ALA A 183 -9.54 -13.30 8.10
C ALA A 183 -10.62 -13.91 8.99
N PRO A 184 -11.36 -14.92 8.52
CA PRO A 184 -12.21 -15.75 9.37
C PRO A 184 -11.41 -16.34 10.55
N GLU A 185 -12.02 -16.39 11.74
CA GLU A 185 -11.35 -16.86 12.96
C GLU A 185 -10.79 -18.26 12.84
N ILE A 186 -11.51 -19.14 12.17
CA ILE A 186 -11.07 -20.51 11.87
C ILE A 186 -9.71 -20.57 11.14
N CYS A 187 -9.36 -19.54 10.38
CA CYS A 187 -8.06 -19.47 9.73
C CYS A 187 -6.92 -19.22 10.72
N PHE A 188 -7.16 -18.38 11.73
CA PHE A 188 -6.17 -18.13 12.78
C PHE A 188 -6.03 -19.34 13.72
N GLU A 189 -7.13 -19.99 14.05
CA GLU A 189 -7.10 -21.24 14.83
C GLU A 189 -6.30 -22.33 14.12
N LYS A 190 -6.50 -22.48 12.81
CA LYS A 190 -5.89 -23.55 12.03
C LYS A 190 -4.44 -23.30 11.66
N TYR A 191 -4.07 -22.06 11.32
CA TYR A 191 -2.78 -21.74 10.74
C TYR A 191 -1.92 -20.84 11.65
N GLY A 192 -2.50 -20.28 12.72
CA GLY A 192 -1.86 -19.31 13.58
C GLY A 192 -1.60 -17.95 12.90
N LEU A 193 -1.27 -16.94 13.69
CA LEU A 193 -0.90 -15.61 13.18
C LEU A 193 0.50 -15.65 12.55
N PRO A 194 0.67 -15.24 11.27
CA PRO A 194 1.99 -15.19 10.66
C PRO A 194 2.85 -14.06 11.27
N LYS A 195 4.11 -14.39 11.59
CA LYS A 195 5.06 -13.44 12.23
C LYS A 195 5.99 -12.74 11.23
N THR A 196 5.98 -13.14 9.97
CA THR A 196 6.84 -12.57 8.92
C THR A 196 6.08 -12.40 7.62
N THR A 197 6.53 -11.44 6.80
CA THR A 197 5.91 -11.12 5.51
C THR A 197 5.86 -12.32 4.56
N VAL A 198 6.86 -13.18 4.57
CA VAL A 198 6.88 -14.41 3.77
C VAL A 198 5.82 -15.41 4.21
N ASN A 199 5.45 -15.41 5.49
CA ASN A 199 4.41 -16.28 6.03
C ASN A 199 3.01 -15.66 5.91
N THR A 200 2.91 -14.33 5.79
CA THR A 200 1.64 -13.66 5.53
C THR A 200 0.98 -14.18 4.25
N MET A 201 1.73 -14.25 3.14
CA MET A 201 1.18 -14.79 1.88
C MET A 201 0.86 -16.30 1.97
N ARG A 202 1.61 -17.07 2.76
CA ARG A 202 1.30 -18.47 3.01
C ARG A 202 0.00 -18.62 3.79
N PHE A 203 -0.19 -17.77 4.80
CA PHE A 203 -1.45 -17.70 5.55
C PHE A 203 -2.63 -17.40 4.61
N VAL A 204 -2.52 -16.35 3.78
CA VAL A 204 -3.57 -15.97 2.82
C VAL A 204 -3.92 -17.13 1.89
N LEU A 205 -2.92 -17.76 1.28
CA LEU A 205 -3.15 -18.86 0.35
C LEU A 205 -3.74 -20.09 1.03
N ASN A 206 -3.33 -20.38 2.25
CA ASN A 206 -3.90 -21.49 3.03
C ASN A 206 -5.34 -21.18 3.45
N CYS A 207 -5.62 -19.98 3.93
CA CYS A 207 -6.93 -19.58 4.40
C CYS A 207 -7.94 -19.44 3.26
N ALA A 208 -7.63 -18.60 2.25
CA ALA A 208 -8.58 -18.25 1.21
C ALA A 208 -8.72 -19.34 0.12
N TYR A 209 -7.68 -20.14 -0.10
CA TYR A 209 -7.65 -21.11 -1.21
C TYR A 209 -7.46 -22.57 -0.76
N GLY A 210 -7.36 -22.81 0.54
CA GLY A 210 -7.21 -24.17 1.09
C GLY A 210 -5.88 -24.86 0.75
N PHE A 211 -4.85 -24.11 0.34
CA PHE A 211 -3.51 -24.65 0.14
C PHE A 211 -2.92 -25.11 1.49
N LYS A 212 -2.00 -26.06 1.45
CA LYS A 212 -1.32 -26.59 2.63
C LYS A 212 0.15 -26.20 2.62
N LEU A 213 0.43 -24.90 2.51
CA LEU A 213 1.79 -24.37 2.45
C LEU A 213 2.38 -24.29 3.86
N PRO A 214 3.48 -24.99 4.15
CA PRO A 214 4.13 -24.91 5.46
C PRO A 214 4.73 -23.51 5.65
N TYR A 215 4.67 -22.99 6.89
CA TYR A 215 5.36 -21.75 7.22
C TYR A 215 6.87 -21.92 7.12
N ARG A 216 7.53 -20.87 6.67
CA ARG A 216 8.99 -20.79 6.64
C ARG A 216 9.50 -20.30 7.99
N LYS A 217 10.75 -20.65 8.30
CA LYS A 217 11.43 -20.16 9.49
C LYS A 217 11.42 -18.60 9.46
N ASN A 218 11.16 -18.01 10.63
CA ASN A 218 11.18 -16.55 10.77
C ASN A 218 12.63 -16.06 10.81
N ILE A 219 13.15 -15.67 9.68
CA ILE A 219 14.52 -15.18 9.52
C ILE A 219 14.45 -13.80 8.87
N HIS A 220 15.23 -12.87 9.40
CA HIS A 220 15.45 -11.56 8.80
C HIS A 220 16.84 -11.50 8.22
N TYR A 221 16.93 -10.95 7.03
CA TYR A 221 18.20 -10.70 6.34
C TYR A 221 18.39 -9.21 6.16
N ASP A 222 19.61 -8.78 6.28
CA ASP A 222 20.03 -7.41 6.05
C ASP A 222 21.36 -7.41 5.32
N HIS A 223 21.79 -6.25 4.84
CA HIS A 223 23.11 -6.05 4.27
C HIS A 223 24.03 -5.43 5.33
N ASN A 224 25.25 -5.93 5.43
CA ASN A 224 26.28 -5.22 6.20
C ASN A 224 26.86 -4.05 5.35
N ASP A 225 27.78 -3.29 5.93
CA ASP A 225 28.41 -2.13 5.28
C ASP A 225 29.14 -2.47 3.98
N LEU A 226 29.45 -3.75 3.75
CA LEU A 226 30.04 -4.26 2.51
C LEU A 226 29.01 -4.78 1.50
N GLY A 227 27.71 -4.60 1.78
CA GLY A 227 26.63 -5.10 0.93
C GLY A 227 26.42 -6.63 0.99
N ILE A 228 27.06 -7.31 1.95
CA ILE A 228 26.92 -8.76 2.13
C ILE A 228 25.66 -9.04 2.93
N VAL A 229 24.81 -9.95 2.43
CA VAL A 229 23.60 -10.38 3.11
C VAL A 229 23.96 -11.13 4.40
N VAL A 230 23.43 -10.68 5.51
CA VAL A 230 23.64 -11.30 6.84
C VAL A 230 22.29 -11.60 7.50
N GLU A 231 22.21 -12.72 8.20
CA GLU A 231 21.05 -13.03 9.03
C GLU A 231 21.08 -12.13 10.28
N ARG A 232 19.99 -11.40 10.51
CA ARG A 232 19.80 -10.58 11.71
C ARG A 232 18.77 -11.21 12.61
N LYS A 233 19.08 -11.36 13.88
CA LYS A 233 18.07 -11.66 14.89
C LYS A 233 17.24 -10.40 15.10
N LEU A 234 15.91 -10.52 14.96
CA LEU A 234 15.02 -9.47 15.48
C LEU A 234 15.25 -9.40 16.99
N TYR A 235 15.52 -8.22 17.46
CA TYR A 235 15.50 -7.97 18.90
C TYR A 235 14.05 -8.08 19.36
N GLU A 236 13.79 -9.02 20.26
CA GLU A 236 12.55 -9.13 21.01
C GLU A 236 12.30 -7.89 21.85
#